data_59b4657d75b9b0e5325333536a1e4e04
#
_entry.id   59b4657d75b9b0e5325333536a1e4e04
#
_cell.length_a   1.000
_cell.length_b   1.000
_cell.length_c   1.000
_cell.angle_alpha   90.00
_cell.angle_beta   90.00
_cell.angle_gamma   90.00
#
_symmetry.space_group_name_H-M   'P 1'
#
loop_
_entity.id
_entity.type
_entity.pdbx_description
1 polymer ?
#
loop_
_entity_poly.entity_id
_entity_poly.type
_entity_poly.pdbx_seq_one_letter_code
_entity_poly.pdbx_strand_id
1 'polypeptide(L)'
;MNIAICDDDIEFCTTLKRQLTDCLQYNDIIDIYYSGEMFLAGCKKCNYDAVFLDLYMGGMTGFETAEKLAHCGKETNIIFLTSNDLMVYDSFEYQPFYFLRKAQYQQVLPKVISKLKGKLKQNGIVQFDIYGSSESIAVSSIIYIQSDNHYIIIHTNKYDYEIRNTLSQMEKQLLSYDFVKIHKKYIVNLKYIKRIHIAEEKILLDNGVELEI
;
A
#
# COMPACT_ATOMS: atom_id res chain seq x y z
N MET A 1 -6.43 -3.13 4.69
CA MET A 1 -6.56 -3.05 3.23
C MET A 1 -7.95 -3.43 2.79
N ASN A 2 -8.46 -2.81 1.72
CA ASN A 2 -9.71 -3.19 1.08
C ASN A 2 -9.36 -3.88 -0.25
N ILE A 3 -9.74 -5.13 -0.38
CA ILE A 3 -9.45 -5.95 -1.56
C ILE A 3 -10.76 -6.35 -2.23
N ALA A 4 -10.82 -6.25 -3.55
CA ALA A 4 -11.89 -6.82 -4.36
C ALA A 4 -11.41 -8.10 -5.05
N ILE A 5 -12.30 -9.07 -5.20
CA ILE A 5 -12.18 -10.22 -6.09
C ILE A 5 -13.27 -10.05 -7.14
N CYS A 6 -12.92 -10.09 -8.40
CA CYS A 6 -13.85 -9.97 -9.52
C CYS A 6 -13.63 -11.12 -10.49
N ASP A 7 -14.50 -12.11 -10.45
CA ASP A 7 -14.41 -13.37 -11.21
C ASP A 7 -15.80 -14.03 -11.23
N ASP A 8 -16.25 -14.56 -12.36
CA ASP A 8 -17.55 -15.19 -12.49
C ASP A 8 -17.60 -16.65 -11.95
N ASP A 9 -16.41 -17.23 -11.64
CA ASP A 9 -16.30 -18.52 -10.97
C ASP A 9 -16.47 -18.35 -9.44
N ILE A 10 -17.68 -18.69 -8.95
CA ILE A 10 -18.05 -18.58 -7.54
C ILE A 10 -17.17 -19.45 -6.63
N GLU A 11 -16.82 -20.66 -7.08
CA GLU A 11 -16.01 -21.60 -6.31
C GLU A 11 -14.58 -21.08 -6.17
N PHE A 12 -14.01 -20.59 -7.27
CA PHE A 12 -12.71 -19.94 -7.26
C PHE A 12 -12.69 -18.70 -6.35
N CYS A 13 -13.68 -17.80 -6.46
CA CYS A 13 -13.82 -16.64 -5.59
C CYS A 13 -13.80 -17.01 -4.11
N THR A 14 -14.59 -18.02 -3.73
CA THR A 14 -14.70 -18.48 -2.34
C THR A 14 -13.35 -19.03 -1.83
N THR A 15 -12.67 -19.80 -2.67
CA THR A 15 -11.37 -20.40 -2.34
C THR A 15 -10.28 -19.33 -2.22
N LEU A 16 -10.23 -18.38 -3.17
CA LEU A 16 -9.29 -17.27 -3.14
C LEU A 16 -9.53 -16.38 -1.92
N LYS A 17 -10.79 -16.06 -1.60
CA LYS A 17 -11.13 -15.27 -0.40
C LYS A 17 -10.59 -15.92 0.87
N ARG A 18 -10.79 -17.24 1.05
CA ARG A 18 -10.26 -17.96 2.21
C ARG A 18 -8.74 -17.83 2.32
N GLN A 19 -8.02 -18.03 1.23
CA GLN A 19 -6.56 -17.95 1.23
C GLN A 19 -6.03 -16.52 1.41
N LEU A 20 -6.73 -15.52 0.87
CA LEU A 20 -6.42 -14.13 1.15
C LEU A 20 -6.60 -13.80 2.63
N THR A 21 -7.66 -14.31 3.25
CA THR A 21 -7.92 -14.10 4.69
C THR A 21 -6.75 -14.61 5.55
N ASP A 22 -6.13 -15.73 5.18
CA ASP A 22 -4.95 -16.26 5.88
C ASP A 22 -3.71 -15.36 5.75
N CYS A 23 -3.64 -14.53 4.71
CA CYS A 23 -2.54 -13.61 4.43
C CYS A 23 -2.76 -12.19 4.98
N LEU A 24 -3.98 -11.86 5.41
CA LEU A 24 -4.43 -10.52 5.76
C LEU A 24 -4.55 -10.33 7.28
N GLN A 25 -4.80 -9.07 7.70
CA GLN A 25 -5.05 -8.71 9.10
C GLN A 25 -6.55 -8.68 9.38
N TYR A 26 -6.93 -8.75 10.66
CA TYR A 26 -8.33 -8.78 11.10
C TYR A 26 -9.21 -7.63 10.57
N ASN A 27 -8.62 -6.47 10.33
CA ASN A 27 -9.34 -5.27 9.83
C ASN A 27 -9.35 -5.15 8.30
N ASP A 28 -8.77 -6.11 7.57
CA ASP A 28 -8.77 -6.09 6.11
C ASP A 28 -10.12 -6.59 5.58
N ILE A 29 -10.65 -5.95 4.54
CA ILE A 29 -11.96 -6.26 3.95
C ILE A 29 -11.75 -6.94 2.61
N ILE A 30 -12.52 -7.98 2.32
CA ILE A 30 -12.54 -8.65 1.02
C ILE A 30 -13.97 -8.72 0.50
N ASP A 31 -14.24 -7.99 -0.58
CA ASP A 31 -15.52 -8.04 -1.30
C ASP A 31 -15.39 -8.89 -2.56
N ILE A 32 -16.48 -9.59 -2.93
CA ILE A 32 -16.55 -10.44 -4.13
C ILE A 32 -17.55 -9.83 -5.09
N TYR A 33 -17.16 -9.81 -6.36
CA TYR A 33 -17.98 -9.40 -7.50
C TYR A 33 -17.91 -10.47 -8.59
N TYR A 34 -19.04 -10.76 -9.19
CA TYR A 34 -19.16 -11.84 -10.20
C TYR A 34 -19.20 -11.29 -11.63
N SER A 35 -19.02 -9.98 -11.81
CA SER A 35 -18.84 -9.35 -13.12
C SER A 35 -18.13 -7.99 -13.00
N GLY A 36 -17.54 -7.53 -14.11
CA GLY A 36 -16.90 -6.23 -14.20
C GLY A 36 -17.84 -5.06 -13.89
N GLU A 37 -19.11 -5.17 -14.34
CA GLU A 37 -20.14 -4.16 -14.09
C GLU A 37 -20.46 -4.04 -12.59
N MET A 38 -20.60 -5.19 -11.89
CA MET A 38 -20.85 -5.20 -10.46
C MET A 38 -19.67 -4.60 -9.70
N PHE A 39 -18.46 -4.95 -10.06
CA PHE A 39 -17.24 -4.38 -9.45
C PHE A 39 -17.17 -2.86 -9.65
N LEU A 40 -17.36 -2.36 -10.87
CA LEU A 40 -17.36 -0.92 -11.16
C LEU A 40 -18.47 -0.16 -10.40
N ALA A 41 -19.64 -0.78 -10.23
CA ALA A 41 -20.70 -0.23 -9.39
C ALA A 41 -20.30 -0.18 -7.90
N GLY A 42 -19.60 -1.20 -7.41
CA GLY A 42 -19.03 -1.26 -6.06
C GLY A 42 -17.97 -0.18 -5.83
N CYS A 43 -17.11 0.07 -6.81
CA CYS A 43 -16.09 1.12 -6.76
C CYS A 43 -16.66 2.54 -6.58
N LYS A 44 -17.91 2.79 -6.92
CA LYS A 44 -18.55 4.10 -6.64
C LYS A 44 -18.80 4.31 -5.14
N LYS A 45 -18.96 3.23 -4.37
CA LYS A 45 -19.28 3.27 -2.94
C LYS A 45 -18.04 3.05 -2.05
N CYS A 46 -17.10 2.24 -2.53
CA CYS A 46 -15.91 1.84 -1.78
C CYS A 46 -14.63 2.12 -2.59
N ASN A 47 -13.53 2.40 -1.89
CA ASN A 47 -12.21 2.44 -2.49
C ASN A 47 -11.50 1.13 -2.18
N TYR A 48 -10.92 0.51 -3.21
CA TYR A 48 -10.15 -0.72 -3.08
C TYR A 48 -8.66 -0.43 -3.28
N ASP A 49 -7.84 -0.95 -2.37
CA ASP A 49 -6.38 -0.91 -2.48
C ASP A 49 -5.88 -1.81 -3.61
N ALA A 50 -6.59 -2.93 -3.83
CA ALA A 50 -6.30 -3.86 -4.92
C ALA A 50 -7.55 -4.59 -5.40
N VAL A 51 -7.52 -5.05 -6.65
CA VAL A 51 -8.52 -5.97 -7.23
C VAL A 51 -7.82 -7.17 -7.85
N PHE A 52 -8.27 -8.37 -7.52
CA PHE A 52 -7.99 -9.60 -8.23
C PHE A 52 -9.05 -9.74 -9.32
N LEU A 53 -8.68 -9.54 -10.57
CA LEU A 53 -9.58 -9.35 -11.69
C LEU A 53 -9.35 -10.43 -12.74
N ASP A 54 -10.37 -11.28 -12.94
CA ASP A 54 -10.31 -12.26 -14.01
C ASP A 54 -10.38 -11.59 -15.39
N LEU A 55 -9.61 -12.12 -16.33
CA LEU A 55 -9.60 -11.62 -17.69
C LEU A 55 -10.83 -12.06 -18.48
N TYR A 56 -11.36 -13.24 -18.19
CA TYR A 56 -12.47 -13.86 -18.92
C TYR A 56 -13.68 -14.05 -18.03
N MET A 57 -14.63 -13.15 -18.15
CA MET A 57 -15.92 -13.21 -17.46
C MET A 57 -17.03 -13.17 -18.51
N GLY A 58 -18.18 -13.78 -18.21
CA GLY A 58 -19.35 -13.69 -19.05
C GLY A 58 -19.91 -12.28 -19.12
N GLY A 59 -19.53 -11.50 -20.14
CA GLY A 59 -19.92 -10.10 -20.32
C GLY A 59 -18.71 -9.19 -20.51
N MET A 60 -18.57 -8.18 -19.64
CA MET A 60 -17.41 -7.27 -19.68
C MET A 60 -16.13 -8.03 -19.30
N THR A 61 -15.12 -7.93 -20.16
CA THR A 61 -13.80 -8.54 -19.91
C THR A 61 -13.04 -7.84 -18.79
N GLY A 62 -12.01 -8.53 -18.24
CA GLY A 62 -11.12 -7.89 -17.25
C GLY A 62 -10.37 -6.70 -17.81
N PHE A 63 -9.99 -6.71 -19.08
CA PHE A 63 -9.33 -5.55 -19.71
C PHE A 63 -10.27 -4.35 -19.84
N GLU A 64 -11.48 -4.55 -20.34
CA GLU A 64 -12.50 -3.47 -20.39
C GLU A 64 -12.84 -2.91 -19.01
N THR A 65 -12.86 -3.80 -18.00
CA THR A 65 -13.09 -3.40 -16.61
C THR A 65 -11.93 -2.55 -16.09
N ALA A 66 -10.69 -2.94 -16.37
CA ALA A 66 -9.49 -2.21 -15.97
C ALA A 66 -9.42 -0.82 -16.65
N GLU A 67 -9.75 -0.72 -17.93
CA GLU A 67 -9.82 0.54 -18.68
C GLU A 67 -10.83 1.50 -18.04
N LYS A 68 -12.05 1.02 -17.77
CA LYS A 68 -13.09 1.84 -17.13
C LYS A 68 -12.71 2.25 -15.71
N LEU A 69 -12.02 1.38 -14.97
CA LEU A 69 -11.52 1.68 -13.62
C LEU A 69 -10.50 2.83 -13.66
N ALA A 70 -9.57 2.82 -14.63
CA ALA A 70 -8.58 3.88 -14.80
C ALA A 70 -9.24 5.27 -15.02
N HIS A 71 -10.36 5.32 -15.76
CA HIS A 71 -11.12 6.55 -15.97
C HIS A 71 -11.88 7.05 -14.72
N CYS A 72 -12.01 6.22 -13.67
CA CYS A 72 -12.65 6.63 -12.42
C CYS A 72 -11.74 7.45 -11.50
N GLY A 73 -10.47 7.67 -11.86
CA GLY A 73 -9.51 8.47 -11.09
C GLY A 73 -9.10 7.85 -9.74
N LYS A 74 -9.29 6.54 -9.57
CA LYS A 74 -8.94 5.79 -8.35
C LYS A 74 -7.69 4.95 -8.58
N GLU A 75 -6.72 5.10 -7.71
CA GLU A 75 -5.49 4.29 -7.74
C GLU A 75 -5.74 2.92 -7.09
N THR A 76 -6.31 1.98 -7.85
CA THR A 76 -6.49 0.59 -7.44
C THR A 76 -5.41 -0.27 -8.09
N ASN A 77 -4.69 -1.08 -7.31
CA ASN A 77 -3.70 -2.01 -7.83
C ASN A 77 -4.39 -3.20 -8.49
N ILE A 78 -4.24 -3.35 -9.80
CA ILE A 78 -4.86 -4.43 -10.56
C ILE A 78 -3.95 -5.65 -10.54
N ILE A 79 -4.48 -6.79 -10.10
CA ILE A 79 -3.85 -8.11 -10.15
C ILE A 79 -4.70 -8.94 -11.07
N PHE A 80 -4.25 -9.13 -12.32
CA PHE A 80 -4.99 -9.96 -13.26
C PHE A 80 -4.89 -11.44 -12.90
N LEU A 81 -6.03 -12.10 -12.96
CA LEU A 81 -6.16 -13.55 -12.87
C LEU A 81 -6.31 -14.13 -14.27
N THR A 82 -5.64 -15.24 -14.58
CA THR A 82 -5.79 -15.89 -15.88
C THR A 82 -5.60 -17.38 -15.80
N SER A 83 -6.33 -18.08 -16.64
CA SER A 83 -6.10 -19.50 -16.96
C SER A 83 -5.23 -19.71 -18.21
N ASN A 84 -4.91 -18.62 -18.97
CA ASN A 84 -4.20 -18.69 -20.24
C ASN A 84 -2.93 -17.82 -20.23
N ASP A 85 -1.80 -18.40 -20.62
CA ASP A 85 -0.47 -17.76 -20.59
C ASP A 85 -0.23 -16.76 -21.74
N LEU A 86 -0.99 -16.83 -22.82
CA LEU A 86 -0.76 -16.03 -24.03
C LEU A 86 -1.18 -14.56 -23.87
N MET A 87 -2.05 -14.25 -22.90
CA MET A 87 -2.61 -12.91 -22.69
C MET A 87 -1.74 -11.97 -21.83
N VAL A 88 -0.57 -12.44 -21.38
CA VAL A 88 0.36 -11.61 -20.59
C VAL A 88 0.84 -10.41 -21.38
N TYR A 89 1.01 -10.55 -22.69
CA TYR A 89 1.52 -9.50 -23.57
C TYR A 89 0.55 -8.33 -23.73
N ASP A 90 -0.76 -8.61 -23.87
CA ASP A 90 -1.78 -7.58 -24.05
C ASP A 90 -2.06 -6.79 -22.75
N SER A 91 -1.69 -7.36 -21.61
CA SER A 91 -1.91 -6.74 -20.30
C SER A 91 -0.93 -5.61 -19.96
N PHE A 92 0.21 -5.50 -20.67
CA PHE A 92 1.22 -4.47 -20.36
C PHE A 92 0.70 -3.04 -20.57
N GLU A 93 -0.26 -2.83 -21.45
CA GLU A 93 -0.89 -1.52 -21.68
C GLU A 93 -1.61 -0.99 -20.42
N TYR A 94 -2.11 -1.90 -19.58
CA TYR A 94 -2.85 -1.56 -18.35
C TYR A 94 -1.96 -1.41 -17.12
N GLN A 95 -0.64 -1.59 -17.25
CA GLN A 95 0.35 -1.51 -16.16
C GLN A 95 -0.12 -2.21 -14.86
N PRO A 96 -0.50 -3.50 -14.92
CA PRO A 96 -1.00 -4.20 -13.75
C PRO A 96 0.07 -4.28 -12.67
N PHE A 97 -0.36 -4.29 -11.41
CA PHE A 97 0.55 -4.53 -10.29
C PHE A 97 1.16 -5.94 -10.34
N TYR A 98 0.36 -6.92 -10.75
CA TYR A 98 0.81 -8.30 -10.89
C TYR A 98 -0.07 -9.07 -11.86
N PHE A 99 0.49 -10.18 -12.36
CA PHE A 99 -0.20 -11.16 -13.20
C PHE A 99 -0.15 -12.51 -12.50
N LEU A 100 -1.30 -13.11 -12.20
CA LEU A 100 -1.42 -14.30 -11.38
C LEU A 100 -2.14 -15.41 -12.13
N ARG A 101 -1.47 -16.55 -12.34
CA ARG A 101 -2.05 -17.72 -12.98
C ARG A 101 -2.96 -18.47 -12.02
N LYS A 102 -4.22 -18.73 -12.40
CA LYS A 102 -5.17 -19.50 -11.58
C LYS A 102 -4.63 -20.87 -11.20
N ALA A 103 -3.83 -21.52 -12.06
CA ALA A 103 -3.25 -22.82 -11.77
C ALA A 103 -2.13 -22.81 -10.70
N GLN A 104 -1.48 -21.67 -10.46
CA GLN A 104 -0.31 -21.57 -9.57
C GLN A 104 -0.47 -20.52 -8.47
N TYR A 105 -1.65 -19.89 -8.36
CA TYR A 105 -1.85 -18.73 -7.51
C TYR A 105 -1.54 -19.01 -6.03
N GLN A 106 -1.84 -20.20 -5.53
CA GLN A 106 -1.65 -20.56 -4.12
C GLN A 106 -0.21 -20.38 -3.65
N GLN A 107 0.76 -20.76 -4.47
CA GLN A 107 2.19 -20.68 -4.15
C GLN A 107 2.71 -19.24 -4.23
N VAL A 108 2.09 -18.42 -5.08
CA VAL A 108 2.56 -17.06 -5.40
C VAL A 108 1.85 -15.99 -4.58
N LEU A 109 0.62 -16.26 -4.12
CA LEU A 109 -0.25 -15.33 -3.42
C LEU A 109 0.42 -14.65 -2.21
N PRO A 110 1.10 -15.34 -1.29
CA PRO A 110 1.77 -14.70 -0.16
C PRO A 110 2.81 -13.66 -0.60
N LYS A 111 3.56 -13.95 -1.68
CA LYS A 111 4.55 -13.03 -2.25
C LYS A 111 3.88 -11.80 -2.88
N VAL A 112 2.75 -11.98 -3.57
CA VAL A 112 1.99 -10.88 -4.18
C VAL A 112 1.44 -9.97 -3.09
N ILE A 113 0.84 -10.52 -2.04
CA ILE A 113 0.32 -9.75 -0.90
C ILE A 113 1.44 -9.01 -0.16
N SER A 114 2.59 -9.64 0.05
CA SER A 114 3.76 -8.98 0.67
C SER A 114 4.22 -7.77 -0.16
N LYS A 115 4.33 -7.92 -1.49
CA LYS A 115 4.68 -6.82 -2.40
C LYS A 115 3.62 -5.71 -2.39
N LEU A 116 2.33 -6.07 -2.37
CA LEU A 116 1.23 -5.12 -2.31
C LEU A 116 1.27 -4.31 -1.02
N LYS A 117 1.45 -4.98 0.12
CA LYS A 117 1.61 -4.33 1.43
C LYS A 117 2.79 -3.34 1.42
N GLY A 118 3.92 -3.74 0.83
CA GLY A 118 5.09 -2.88 0.68
C GLY A 118 4.80 -1.63 -0.16
N LYS A 119 4.11 -1.78 -1.31
CA LYS A 119 3.72 -0.65 -2.16
C LYS A 119 2.76 0.31 -1.46
N LEU A 120 1.74 -0.22 -0.78
CA LEU A 120 0.74 0.58 -0.06
C LEU A 120 1.37 1.36 1.10
N LYS A 121 2.30 0.74 1.83
CA LYS A 121 3.10 1.43 2.85
C LYS A 121 3.91 2.60 2.28
N GLN A 122 4.48 2.44 1.09
CA GLN A 122 5.25 3.51 0.44
C GLN A 122 4.37 4.67 -0.06
N ASN A 123 3.16 4.38 -0.52
CA ASN A 123 2.22 5.36 -1.07
C ASN A 123 1.30 5.99 0.00
N GLY A 124 1.48 5.64 1.28
CA GLY A 124 0.70 6.22 2.37
C GLY A 124 0.83 7.74 2.43
N ILE A 125 -0.26 8.40 2.78
CA ILE A 125 -0.30 9.85 3.05
C ILE A 125 -0.73 10.03 4.49
N VAL A 126 -0.02 10.88 5.22
CA VAL A 126 -0.39 11.30 6.57
C VAL A 126 -0.77 12.75 6.54
N GLN A 127 -1.92 13.07 7.15
CA GLN A 127 -2.41 14.45 7.26
C GLN A 127 -2.01 15.05 8.61
N PHE A 128 -1.56 16.29 8.58
CA PHE A 128 -1.16 17.05 9.75
C PHE A 128 -1.80 18.43 9.72
N ASP A 129 -2.19 18.93 10.89
CA ASP A 129 -2.56 20.33 11.05
C ASP A 129 -1.28 21.18 11.25
N ILE A 130 -0.98 22.00 10.25
CA ILE A 130 0.15 22.92 10.25
C ILE A 130 -0.41 24.35 10.23
N TYR A 131 -0.28 25.07 11.34
CA TYR A 131 -0.75 26.46 11.50
C TYR A 131 -2.22 26.68 11.07
N GLY A 132 -3.11 25.71 11.34
CA GLY A 132 -4.53 25.78 11.00
C GLY A 132 -4.88 25.39 9.57
N SER A 133 -3.91 24.92 8.79
CA SER A 133 -4.10 24.29 7.48
C SER A 133 -3.81 22.80 7.57
N SER A 134 -4.62 21.98 6.90
CA SER A 134 -4.36 20.55 6.81
C SER A 134 -3.41 20.27 5.66
N GLU A 135 -2.20 19.79 5.99
CA GLU A 135 -1.18 19.40 5.01
C GLU A 135 -1.10 17.89 4.87
N SER A 136 -0.95 17.44 3.63
CA SER A 136 -0.81 16.02 3.29
C SER A 136 0.63 15.69 2.93
N ILE A 137 1.29 14.88 3.76
CA ILE A 137 2.69 14.49 3.56
C ILE A 137 2.74 13.02 3.15
N ALA A 138 3.39 12.74 2.00
CA ALA A 138 3.63 11.37 1.58
C ALA A 138 4.58 10.67 2.56
N VAL A 139 4.18 9.53 3.10
CA VAL A 139 4.98 8.74 4.05
C VAL A 139 6.36 8.40 3.49
N SER A 140 6.41 8.11 2.18
CA SER A 140 7.66 7.82 1.48
C SER A 140 8.63 9.00 1.41
N SER A 141 8.17 10.24 1.63
CA SER A 141 9.04 11.42 1.66
C SER A 141 9.63 11.71 3.03
N ILE A 142 9.05 11.15 4.11
CA ILE A 142 9.51 11.38 5.48
C ILE A 142 10.77 10.55 5.73
N ILE A 143 11.86 11.23 6.08
CA ILE A 143 13.16 10.62 6.38
C ILE A 143 13.23 10.25 7.87
N TYR A 144 12.99 11.22 8.74
CA TYR A 144 12.92 11.01 10.18
C TYR A 144 12.08 12.12 10.84
N ILE A 145 11.70 11.91 12.08
CA ILE A 145 10.95 12.85 12.90
C ILE A 145 11.72 13.09 14.18
N GLN A 146 11.91 14.36 14.50
CA GLN A 146 12.63 14.82 15.68
C GLN A 146 11.68 15.51 16.65
N SER A 147 11.80 15.22 17.94
CA SER A 147 11.15 15.98 19.00
C SER A 147 11.96 17.23 19.35
N ASP A 148 11.29 18.38 19.38
CA ASP A 148 11.84 19.65 19.85
C ASP A 148 10.86 20.31 20.79
N ASN A 149 11.09 20.15 22.10
CA ASN A 149 10.25 20.69 23.19
C ASN A 149 8.76 20.30 23.03
N HIS A 150 7.90 21.24 22.66
CA HIS A 150 6.45 21.05 22.47
C HIS A 150 6.07 20.79 21.02
N TYR A 151 7.04 20.71 20.12
CA TYR A 151 6.88 20.51 18.69
C TYR A 151 7.61 19.24 18.24
N ILE A 152 7.25 18.78 17.09
CA ILE A 152 8.03 17.81 16.33
C ILE A 152 8.40 18.42 15.00
N ILE A 153 9.56 18.06 14.50
CA ILE A 153 10.03 18.43 13.17
C ILE A 153 10.01 17.17 12.33
N ILE A 154 9.23 17.20 11.25
CA ILE A 154 9.17 16.13 10.25
C ILE A 154 10.15 16.50 9.16
N HIS A 155 11.28 15.79 9.09
CA HIS A 155 12.28 15.97 8.05
C HIS A 155 11.91 15.14 6.82
N THR A 156 11.72 15.81 5.68
CA THR A 156 11.43 15.15 4.40
C THR A 156 12.55 15.38 3.39
N ASN A 157 12.44 14.74 2.23
CA ASN A 157 13.38 14.92 1.14
C ASN A 157 13.27 16.29 0.43
N LYS A 158 12.28 17.12 0.78
CA LYS A 158 12.05 18.44 0.17
C LYS A 158 12.02 19.57 1.18
N TYR A 159 11.25 19.41 2.24
CA TYR A 159 10.97 20.44 3.25
C TYR A 159 10.93 19.83 4.63
N ASP A 160 11.21 20.64 5.65
CA ASP A 160 10.98 20.32 7.05
C ASP A 160 9.66 20.96 7.49
N TYR A 161 8.86 20.19 8.24
CA TYR A 161 7.58 20.66 8.77
C TYR A 161 7.64 20.66 10.28
N GLU A 162 7.40 21.82 10.89
CA GLU A 162 7.26 21.94 12.35
C GLU A 162 5.79 21.88 12.70
N ILE A 163 5.40 20.93 13.56
CA ILE A 163 4.02 20.76 13.98
C ILE A 163 3.94 20.59 15.51
N ARG A 164 2.84 21.08 16.10
CA ARG A 164 2.56 20.87 17.51
C ARG A 164 2.01 19.47 17.73
N ASN A 165 2.88 18.53 18.06
CA ASN A 165 2.53 17.13 18.26
C ASN A 165 3.59 16.47 19.18
N THR A 166 3.40 15.19 19.51
CA THR A 166 4.34 14.41 20.31
C THR A 166 4.84 13.19 19.51
N LEU A 167 6.07 12.73 19.80
CA LEU A 167 6.59 11.51 19.15
C LEU A 167 5.70 10.29 19.44
N SER A 168 5.06 10.21 20.61
CA SER A 168 4.16 9.08 20.94
C SER A 168 2.89 9.08 20.10
N GLN A 169 2.37 10.24 19.71
CA GLN A 169 1.24 10.35 18.79
C GLN A 169 1.67 9.99 17.37
N MET A 170 2.85 10.46 16.95
CA MET A 170 3.43 10.11 15.64
C MET A 170 3.73 8.62 15.52
N GLU A 171 4.27 8.00 16.55
CA GLU A 171 4.53 6.56 16.59
C GLU A 171 3.24 5.75 16.33
N LYS A 172 2.12 6.17 16.94
CA LYS A 172 0.80 5.54 16.70
C LYS A 172 0.30 5.75 15.26
N GLN A 173 0.43 6.97 14.72
CA GLN A 173 0.02 7.27 13.35
C GLN A 173 0.84 6.51 12.30
N LEU A 174 2.12 6.29 12.59
CA LEU A 174 3.05 5.63 11.67
C LEU A 174 3.20 4.12 11.93
N LEU A 175 2.40 3.53 12.84
CA LEU A 175 2.50 2.13 13.25
C LEU A 175 2.36 1.13 12.08
N SER A 176 1.57 1.48 11.06
CA SER A 176 1.38 0.63 9.86
C SER A 176 2.49 0.79 8.82
N TYR A 177 3.40 1.74 9.02
CA TYR A 177 4.50 2.04 8.10
C TYR A 177 5.85 1.60 8.70
N ASP A 178 6.88 1.56 7.86
CA ASP A 178 8.21 1.09 8.25
C ASP A 178 9.01 2.18 8.99
N PHE A 179 8.47 2.64 10.13
CA PHE A 179 9.13 3.56 11.04
C PHE A 179 9.49 2.88 12.36
N VAL A 180 10.60 3.30 12.94
CA VAL A 180 11.06 2.82 14.25
C VAL A 180 11.48 4.01 15.11
N LYS A 181 11.06 3.98 16.38
CA LYS A 181 11.56 4.91 17.38
C LYS A 181 12.90 4.41 17.90
N ILE A 182 13.96 5.11 17.55
CA ILE A 182 15.35 4.75 17.90
C ILE A 182 15.82 5.42 19.18
N HIS A 183 15.24 6.57 19.53
CA HIS A 183 15.61 7.35 20.69
C HIS A 183 14.38 8.09 21.25
N LYS A 184 14.46 8.63 22.47
CA LYS A 184 13.39 9.49 23.03
C LYS A 184 13.08 10.72 22.18
N LYS A 185 14.03 11.13 21.31
CA LYS A 185 13.91 12.28 20.43
C LYS A 185 13.66 11.93 18.96
N TYR A 186 13.82 10.65 18.53
CA TYR A 186 13.83 10.31 17.11
C TYR A 186 12.98 9.11 16.75
N ILE A 187 12.18 9.28 15.68
CA ILE A 187 11.53 8.22 14.91
C ILE A 187 12.11 8.26 13.50
N VAL A 188 12.60 7.14 12.99
CA VAL A 188 13.29 7.04 11.69
C VAL A 188 12.53 6.11 10.74
N ASN A 189 12.46 6.49 9.48
CA ASN A 189 11.98 5.64 8.41
C ASN A 189 13.09 4.64 8.04
N LEU A 190 12.83 3.35 8.19
CA LEU A 190 13.80 2.28 7.93
C LEU A 190 14.37 2.32 6.52
N LYS A 191 13.60 2.83 5.55
CA LYS A 191 14.02 2.97 4.15
C LYS A 191 15.26 3.86 3.97
N TYR A 192 15.43 4.87 4.84
CA TYR A 192 16.52 5.85 4.74
C TYR A 192 17.73 5.52 5.60
N ILE A 193 17.74 4.38 6.29
CA ILE A 193 18.91 3.96 7.08
C ILE A 193 19.97 3.40 6.14
N LYS A 194 21.09 4.12 6.05
CA LYS A 194 22.27 3.72 5.26
C LYS A 194 23.18 2.77 6.03
N ARG A 195 23.41 3.07 7.32
CA ARG A 195 24.32 2.29 8.18
C ARG A 195 23.97 2.45 9.65
N ILE A 196 24.21 1.41 10.42
CA ILE A 196 24.10 1.40 11.89
C ILE A 196 25.49 1.21 12.46
N HIS A 197 25.95 2.15 13.30
CA HIS A 197 27.21 2.11 14.02
C HIS A 197 26.96 1.70 15.48
N ILE A 198 26.96 0.41 15.74
CA ILE A 198 26.59 -0.15 17.06
C ILE A 198 27.54 0.33 18.16
N ALA A 199 28.85 0.38 17.88
CA ALA A 199 29.86 0.81 18.85
C ALA A 199 29.76 2.29 19.23
N GLU A 200 29.20 3.12 18.35
CA GLU A 200 29.05 4.56 18.54
C GLU A 200 27.61 4.94 18.94
N GLU A 201 26.72 3.96 19.03
CA GLU A 201 25.28 4.16 19.29
C GLU A 201 24.66 5.18 18.34
N LYS A 202 24.97 5.05 17.03
CA LYS A 202 24.52 5.98 15.99
C LYS A 202 23.95 5.29 14.76
N ILE A 203 23.04 5.98 14.09
CA ILE A 203 22.54 5.62 12.76
C ILE A 203 22.91 6.71 11.77
N LEU A 204 23.51 6.32 10.64
CA LEU A 204 23.75 7.17 9.48
C LEU A 204 22.58 7.01 8.48
N LEU A 205 21.97 8.12 8.09
CA LEU A 205 20.91 8.17 7.08
C LEU A 205 21.48 8.43 5.67
N ASP A 206 20.68 8.17 4.63
CA ASP A 206 21.07 8.35 3.22
C ASP A 206 21.42 9.81 2.89
N ASN A 207 20.79 10.78 3.57
CA ASN A 207 21.06 12.20 3.42
C ASN A 207 22.33 12.67 4.18
N GLY A 208 23.06 11.78 4.82
CA GLY A 208 24.28 12.06 5.57
C GLY A 208 24.06 12.49 7.02
N VAL A 209 22.83 12.56 7.50
CA VAL A 209 22.52 12.88 8.90
C VAL A 209 22.86 11.69 9.79
N GLU A 210 23.53 11.96 10.92
CA GLU A 210 23.77 10.98 11.98
C GLU A 210 22.81 11.25 13.15
N LEU A 211 22.16 10.21 13.65
CA LEU A 211 21.26 10.26 14.80
C LEU A 211 21.71 9.30 15.88
N GLU A 212 21.56 9.68 17.15
CA GLU A 212 21.81 8.83 18.33
C GLU A 212 20.70 7.78 18.49
N ILE A 213 21.08 6.58 18.97
CA ILE A 213 20.15 5.47 19.24
C ILE A 213 19.74 5.49 20.71
#